data_f430a2a7a1fa492583b1bbb611212ff0
#
_entry.id   f430a2a7a1fa492583b1bbb611212ff0
#
_cell.length_a   1.000
_cell.length_b   1.000
_cell.length_c   1.000
_cell.angle_alpha   90.00
_cell.angle_beta   90.00
_cell.angle_gamma   90.00
#
_symmetry.space_group_name_H-M   'P 1'
#
loop_
_entity.id
_entity.type
_entity.pdbx_description
1 polymer ?
#
loop_
_entity_poly.entity_id
_entity_poly.type
_entity_poly.pdbx_seq_one_letter_code
_entity_poly.pdbx_strand_id
1 'polypeptide(L)'
;MKQHLPIFKSVAIGVLSMAFAACNLNIPPQDQFSDPDAIKTVSNARSLLASAYLAYPHEEYAFSLLGNDFVPTSLSIKDISSLHLYNWDDREISKLAPTLWQGYYNVIAQCDALLERMQAVETQGQTEGTERQAIIAEAKTLKALSYFQLLRVFAPAYDLNPEAPGIVLKTQLGIEDKPRASIRDVVAMIRRLLTEAVQTPHDPTRNGWLSQTAVQYLLADLALYAGDNEAAITYGKSVLGKSNDAYFTPDGINSLWQSSSYSGRIFAFNIHTSYYAGIQSSAREGDYFCLNPQLDYVASDVRRASFVYPFVMDGTGRTLFGKYNRANKTNQAIGYINTMRYAGAYYIVAEAYCRKGDTEAARTLMNHYWHCIGVAEAPVGTSNQVLLQLILTDKQREFAGEGVNFFDLKRTHLAALPRQTQWGTGTSNTISTGDYRWCFPIPVSEYRFNRVEQNAGWPSN
;
A
#
# COMPACT_ATOMS: atom_id res chain seq x y z
N MET A 1 -42.79 78.16 29.67
CA MET A 1 -42.42 79.46 28.99
C MET A 1 -41.34 79.16 27.92
N LYS A 2 -41.70 79.47 26.68
CA LYS A 2 -40.82 79.77 25.53
C LYS A 2 -39.88 78.63 25.04
N GLN A 3 -40.22 78.01 23.95
CA GLN A 3 -39.93 78.40 22.56
C GLN A 3 -38.42 78.21 22.24
N HIS A 4 -37.94 77.64 21.19
CA HIS A 4 -38.34 77.60 19.77
C HIS A 4 -37.56 76.45 19.04
N LEU A 5 -38.19 75.82 18.05
CA LEU A 5 -37.64 75.20 16.87
C LEU A 5 -37.08 76.27 15.93
N PRO A 6 -36.55 75.93 14.73
CA PRO A 6 -35.74 74.82 14.21
C PRO A 6 -34.51 75.32 13.42
N ILE A 7 -33.63 74.43 13.04
CA ILE A 7 -32.71 74.78 11.94
C ILE A 7 -32.61 73.56 11.02
N PHE A 8 -33.12 73.70 9.82
CA PHE A 8 -32.84 72.91 8.66
C PHE A 8 -31.35 72.88 8.41
N LYS A 9 -30.76 71.74 8.26
CA LYS A 9 -29.45 71.56 7.65
C LYS A 9 -29.55 70.60 6.50
N SER A 10 -29.16 71.12 5.39
CA SER A 10 -29.00 70.54 4.07
C SER A 10 -28.31 69.17 4.11
N VAL A 11 -28.96 68.18 3.58
CA VAL A 11 -28.37 66.88 3.29
C VAL A 11 -27.47 67.06 2.06
N ALA A 12 -26.18 67.09 2.28
CA ALA A 12 -25.19 66.87 1.23
C ALA A 12 -25.14 65.35 0.93
N ILE A 13 -25.69 64.97 -0.21
CA ILE A 13 -25.56 63.62 -0.74
C ILE A 13 -24.13 63.52 -1.25
N GLY A 14 -23.27 62.99 -0.40
CA GLY A 14 -21.97 62.47 -0.79
C GLY A 14 -22.16 61.08 -1.41
N VAL A 15 -22.15 60.99 -2.73
CA VAL A 15 -22.03 59.71 -3.45
C VAL A 15 -20.66 59.15 -3.15
N LEU A 16 -20.59 58.30 -2.12
CA LEU A 16 -19.42 57.49 -1.86
C LEU A 16 -19.43 56.34 -2.86
N SER A 17 -18.68 56.51 -3.93
CA SER A 17 -18.37 55.44 -4.88
C SER A 17 -17.57 54.38 -4.12
N MET A 18 -18.23 53.40 -3.51
CA MET A 18 -17.60 52.16 -3.12
C MET A 18 -17.21 51.44 -4.42
N ALA A 19 -15.96 51.57 -4.79
CA ALA A 19 -15.33 50.61 -5.69
C ALA A 19 -15.46 49.22 -5.02
N PHE A 20 -16.42 48.44 -5.51
CA PHE A 20 -16.42 47.01 -5.29
C PHE A 20 -15.17 46.47 -5.96
N ALA A 21 -14.07 46.40 -5.24
CA ALA A 21 -13.03 45.46 -5.55
C ALA A 21 -13.73 44.10 -5.39
N ALA A 22 -14.24 43.57 -6.49
CA ALA A 22 -14.61 42.20 -6.63
C ALA A 22 -13.32 41.40 -6.35
N CYS A 23 -13.10 41.01 -5.10
CA CYS A 23 -12.23 39.90 -4.81
C CYS A 23 -12.80 38.75 -5.65
N ASN A 24 -12.05 38.34 -6.64
CA ASN A 24 -12.31 37.11 -7.35
C ASN A 24 -12.24 35.98 -6.33
N LEU A 25 -13.39 35.63 -5.75
CA LEU A 25 -13.57 34.49 -4.86
C LEU A 25 -13.64 33.18 -5.66
N ASN A 26 -12.87 33.08 -6.72
CA ASN A 26 -12.50 31.80 -7.32
C ASN A 26 -11.33 31.24 -6.52
N ILE A 27 -11.59 30.94 -5.24
CA ILE A 27 -10.78 29.98 -4.52
C ILE A 27 -11.31 28.63 -5.01
N PRO A 28 -10.58 27.91 -5.89
CA PRO A 28 -10.97 26.56 -6.24
C PRO A 28 -11.03 25.76 -4.93
N PRO A 29 -11.96 24.81 -4.78
CA PRO A 29 -11.95 23.89 -3.66
C PRO A 29 -10.52 23.36 -3.52
N GLN A 30 -9.99 23.33 -2.31
CA GLN A 30 -8.60 22.89 -2.04
C GLN A 30 -8.28 21.47 -2.59
N ASP A 31 -9.31 20.76 -3.01
CA ASP A 31 -9.25 19.38 -3.52
C ASP A 31 -9.32 19.29 -5.06
N GLN A 32 -9.39 20.42 -5.77
CA GLN A 32 -9.42 20.42 -7.24
C GLN A 32 -8.31 21.31 -7.78
N PHE A 33 -7.31 20.69 -8.38
CA PHE A 33 -6.33 21.36 -9.25
C PHE A 33 -7.00 21.83 -10.54
N SER A 34 -7.85 22.86 -10.44
CA SER A 34 -8.65 23.38 -11.55
C SER A 34 -7.92 24.43 -12.37
N ASP A 35 -6.75 24.90 -11.94
CA ASP A 35 -5.97 25.90 -12.65
C ASP A 35 -4.84 25.24 -13.48
N PRO A 36 -4.94 25.29 -14.84
CA PRO A 36 -3.87 24.84 -15.73
C PRO A 36 -2.53 25.53 -15.46
N ASP A 37 -2.57 26.74 -14.89
CA ASP A 37 -1.39 27.55 -14.58
C ASP A 37 -0.72 27.21 -13.24
N ALA A 38 -1.25 26.28 -12.44
CA ALA A 38 -0.75 26.00 -11.10
C ALA A 38 0.64 25.34 -11.08
N ILE A 39 1.08 24.72 -12.19
CA ILE A 39 2.38 24.03 -12.28
C ILE A 39 3.22 24.71 -13.37
N LYS A 40 4.01 25.71 -12.96
CA LYS A 40 4.94 26.43 -13.85
C LYS A 40 6.41 26.10 -13.59
N THR A 41 6.71 25.54 -12.42
CA THR A 41 8.08 25.25 -11.99
C THR A 41 8.23 23.81 -11.53
N VAL A 42 9.47 23.33 -11.55
CA VAL A 42 9.84 21.99 -11.02
C VAL A 42 9.48 21.88 -9.53
N SER A 43 9.62 22.96 -8.77
CA SER A 43 9.24 22.99 -7.34
C SER A 43 7.74 22.84 -7.14
N ASN A 44 6.89 23.49 -7.94
CA ASN A 44 5.43 23.28 -7.89
C ASN A 44 5.06 21.84 -8.25
N ALA A 45 5.71 21.27 -9.26
CA ALA A 45 5.52 19.89 -9.67
C ALA A 45 5.88 18.90 -8.53
N ARG A 46 7.00 19.13 -7.83
CA ARG A 46 7.40 18.33 -6.67
C ARG A 46 6.38 18.40 -5.54
N SER A 47 5.81 19.60 -5.29
CA SER A 47 4.78 19.78 -4.26
C SER A 47 3.48 19.04 -4.61
N LEU A 48 3.05 19.06 -5.88
CA LEU A 48 1.88 18.30 -6.32
C LEU A 48 2.12 16.80 -6.21
N LEU A 49 3.31 16.32 -6.59
CA LEU A 49 3.66 14.91 -6.43
C LEU A 49 3.64 14.51 -4.94
N ALA A 50 4.15 15.35 -4.04
CA ALA A 50 4.08 15.11 -2.60
C ALA A 50 2.62 14.96 -2.11
N SER A 51 1.70 15.77 -2.64
CA SER A 51 0.27 15.65 -2.33
C SER A 51 -0.31 14.31 -2.80
N ALA A 52 0.11 13.83 -3.98
CA ALA A 52 -0.30 12.52 -4.48
C ALA A 52 0.21 11.36 -3.59
N TYR A 53 1.44 11.44 -3.08
CA TYR A 53 1.94 10.47 -2.09
C TYR A 53 1.12 10.48 -0.80
N LEU A 54 0.75 11.67 -0.30
CA LEU A 54 -0.06 11.80 0.93
C LEU A 54 -1.50 11.32 0.76
N ALA A 55 -2.02 11.37 -0.46
CA ALA A 55 -3.37 10.90 -0.78
C ALA A 55 -3.47 9.38 -0.95
N TYR A 56 -2.33 8.65 -0.96
CA TYR A 56 -2.33 7.20 -1.17
C TYR A 56 -3.01 6.49 0.01
N PRO A 57 -4.00 5.60 -0.25
CA PRO A 57 -4.70 4.87 0.80
C PRO A 57 -3.80 3.87 1.52
N HIS A 58 -3.97 3.76 2.83
CA HIS A 58 -3.24 2.85 3.70
C HIS A 58 -4.21 1.97 4.48
N GLU A 59 -4.32 0.73 4.07
CA GLU A 59 -5.21 -0.27 4.68
C GLU A 59 -4.47 -1.59 4.97
N GLU A 60 -3.16 -1.51 5.23
CA GLU A 60 -2.30 -2.66 5.51
C GLU A 60 -2.80 -3.47 6.71
N TYR A 61 -3.35 -2.78 7.72
CA TYR A 61 -3.96 -3.45 8.87
C TYR A 61 -5.21 -4.24 8.48
N ALA A 62 -6.10 -3.65 7.69
CA ALA A 62 -7.31 -4.32 7.21
C ALA A 62 -6.94 -5.57 6.38
N PHE A 63 -5.99 -5.45 5.46
CA PHE A 63 -5.51 -6.60 4.69
C PHE A 63 -4.80 -7.65 5.54
N SER A 64 -4.12 -7.25 6.62
CA SER A 64 -3.51 -8.19 7.57
C SER A 64 -4.56 -8.96 8.38
N LEU A 65 -5.67 -8.32 8.76
CA LEU A 65 -6.82 -9.01 9.36
C LEU A 65 -7.43 -10.02 8.38
N LEU A 66 -7.70 -9.61 7.15
CA LEU A 66 -8.24 -10.48 6.10
C LEU A 66 -7.24 -11.58 5.71
N GLY A 67 -5.95 -11.30 5.73
CA GLY A 67 -4.86 -12.23 5.44
C GLY A 67 -4.55 -13.22 6.57
N ASN A 68 -5.25 -13.16 7.70
CA ASN A 68 -5.03 -14.04 8.86
C ASN A 68 -3.65 -13.90 9.54
N ASP A 69 -3.05 -12.69 9.48
CA ASP A 69 -1.82 -12.41 10.22
C ASP A 69 -2.09 -12.31 11.73
N PHE A 70 -3.33 -12.02 12.10
CA PHE A 70 -3.77 -11.80 13.47
C PHE A 70 -4.89 -12.76 13.86
N VAL A 71 -5.06 -12.95 15.17
CA VAL A 71 -6.23 -13.59 15.78
C VAL A 71 -6.81 -12.69 16.87
N PRO A 72 -8.13 -12.72 17.12
CA PRO A 72 -8.77 -11.86 18.11
C PRO A 72 -8.35 -12.22 19.53
N THR A 73 -8.30 -11.23 20.42
CA THR A 73 -8.15 -11.39 21.87
C THR A 73 -9.50 -11.18 22.59
N SER A 74 -9.53 -11.36 23.91
CA SER A 74 -10.72 -11.07 24.74
C SER A 74 -11.19 -9.61 24.61
N LEU A 75 -10.33 -8.69 24.19
CA LEU A 75 -10.64 -7.28 24.01
C LEU A 75 -11.15 -6.94 22.60
N SER A 76 -11.14 -7.86 21.66
CA SER A 76 -11.56 -7.61 20.28
C SER A 76 -13.01 -7.13 20.16
N ILE A 77 -13.86 -7.45 21.13
CA ILE A 77 -15.25 -6.96 21.23
C ILE A 77 -15.33 -5.44 21.35
N LYS A 78 -14.24 -4.76 21.76
CA LYS A 78 -14.18 -3.30 21.83
C LYS A 78 -13.92 -2.65 20.46
N ASP A 79 -13.48 -3.43 19.49
CA ASP A 79 -13.30 -3.03 18.08
C ASP A 79 -14.08 -3.98 17.18
N ILE A 80 -15.40 -3.83 17.23
CA ILE A 80 -16.30 -4.72 16.55
C ILE A 80 -16.17 -4.68 15.01
N SER A 81 -15.79 -3.53 14.45
CA SER A 81 -15.56 -3.40 13.01
C SER A 81 -14.34 -4.22 12.57
N SER A 82 -13.22 -4.14 13.26
CA SER A 82 -12.04 -4.98 12.97
C SER A 82 -12.33 -6.47 13.19
N LEU A 83 -13.14 -6.81 14.21
CA LEU A 83 -13.54 -8.21 14.44
C LEU A 83 -14.43 -8.74 13.31
N HIS A 84 -15.39 -7.94 12.83
CA HIS A 84 -16.24 -8.30 11.70
C HIS A 84 -15.42 -8.38 10.40
N LEU A 85 -14.49 -7.45 10.17
CA LEU A 85 -13.59 -7.51 9.02
C LEU A 85 -12.69 -8.75 9.06
N TYR A 86 -12.12 -9.07 10.22
CA TYR A 86 -11.38 -10.32 10.43
C TYR A 86 -12.22 -11.55 10.07
N ASN A 87 -13.51 -11.54 10.37
CA ASN A 87 -14.45 -12.60 10.03
C ASN A 87 -14.98 -12.53 8.59
N TRP A 88 -14.47 -11.62 7.77
CA TRP A 88 -14.89 -11.41 6.38
C TRP A 88 -16.37 -11.03 6.25
N ASP A 89 -16.89 -10.21 7.15
CA ASP A 89 -18.25 -9.68 7.05
C ASP A 89 -18.43 -8.81 5.80
N ASP A 90 -19.44 -9.09 4.99
CA ASP A 90 -19.70 -8.40 3.72
C ASP A 90 -19.88 -6.89 3.89
N ARG A 91 -20.48 -6.46 4.99
CA ARG A 91 -20.72 -5.03 5.26
C ARG A 91 -19.44 -4.29 5.55
N GLU A 92 -18.50 -4.91 6.29
CA GLU A 92 -17.23 -4.26 6.60
C GLU A 92 -16.33 -4.19 5.35
N ILE A 93 -16.31 -5.25 4.53
CA ILE A 93 -15.63 -5.22 3.23
C ILE A 93 -16.25 -4.15 2.31
N SER A 94 -17.60 -4.08 2.27
CA SER A 94 -18.31 -3.08 1.46
C SER A 94 -18.08 -1.65 1.92
N LYS A 95 -17.83 -1.40 3.22
CA LYS A 95 -17.46 -0.08 3.74
C LYS A 95 -16.04 0.32 3.35
N LEU A 96 -15.13 -0.66 3.30
CA LEU A 96 -13.73 -0.41 2.94
C LEU A 96 -13.55 -0.15 1.44
N ALA A 97 -14.34 -0.80 0.60
CA ALA A 97 -14.21 -0.74 -0.84
C ALA A 97 -14.24 0.69 -1.44
N PRO A 98 -15.17 1.60 -1.07
CA PRO A 98 -15.16 2.98 -1.59
C PRO A 98 -13.90 3.76 -1.24
N THR A 99 -13.40 3.63 -0.03
CA THR A 99 -12.16 4.31 0.42
C THR A 99 -10.98 3.93 -0.45
N LEU A 100 -10.81 2.64 -0.71
CA LEU A 100 -9.73 2.13 -1.56
C LEU A 100 -9.90 2.53 -3.01
N TRP A 101 -11.11 2.33 -3.57
CA TRP A 101 -11.39 2.66 -4.97
C TRP A 101 -11.18 4.14 -5.26
N GLN A 102 -11.86 5.00 -4.53
CA GLN A 102 -11.77 6.45 -4.71
C GLN A 102 -10.39 6.99 -4.39
N GLY A 103 -9.77 6.48 -3.33
CA GLY A 103 -8.43 6.91 -2.91
C GLY A 103 -7.38 6.62 -3.98
N TYR A 104 -7.32 5.40 -4.51
CA TYR A 104 -6.36 5.08 -5.57
C TYR A 104 -6.64 5.82 -6.87
N TYR A 105 -7.91 5.99 -7.28
CA TYR A 105 -8.23 6.80 -8.46
C TYR A 105 -7.94 8.27 -8.28
N ASN A 106 -8.04 8.81 -7.06
CA ASN A 106 -7.61 10.18 -6.75
C ASN A 106 -6.10 10.34 -6.95
N VAL A 107 -5.29 9.39 -6.49
CA VAL A 107 -3.84 9.40 -6.75
C VAL A 107 -3.54 9.34 -8.25
N ILE A 108 -4.24 8.46 -8.99
CA ILE A 108 -4.09 8.33 -10.44
C ILE A 108 -4.41 9.66 -11.12
N ALA A 109 -5.50 10.33 -10.73
CA ALA A 109 -5.90 11.62 -11.31
C ALA A 109 -4.86 12.72 -11.03
N GLN A 110 -4.30 12.77 -9.82
CA GLN A 110 -3.22 13.72 -9.48
C GLN A 110 -1.96 13.44 -10.30
N CYS A 111 -1.58 12.16 -10.46
CA CYS A 111 -0.45 11.79 -11.31
C CYS A 111 -0.69 12.16 -12.78
N ASP A 112 -1.90 11.94 -13.31
CA ASP A 112 -2.25 12.31 -14.69
C ASP A 112 -2.19 13.81 -14.90
N ALA A 113 -2.76 14.60 -13.98
CA ALA A 113 -2.68 16.05 -14.01
C ALA A 113 -1.23 16.55 -13.98
N LEU A 114 -0.39 15.93 -13.15
CA LEU A 114 1.03 16.26 -13.09
C LEU A 114 1.73 15.93 -14.41
N LEU A 115 1.57 14.71 -14.92
CA LEU A 115 2.24 14.26 -16.14
C LEU A 115 1.86 15.08 -17.37
N GLU A 116 0.60 15.48 -17.50
CA GLU A 116 0.14 16.37 -18.56
C GLU A 116 0.80 17.73 -18.47
N ARG A 117 0.81 18.33 -17.29
CA ARG A 117 1.34 19.69 -17.07
C ARG A 117 2.86 19.75 -17.12
N MET A 118 3.56 18.67 -16.81
CA MET A 118 5.02 18.60 -16.89
C MET A 118 5.56 18.86 -18.29
N GLN A 119 4.75 18.74 -19.34
CA GLN A 119 5.16 19.05 -20.71
C GLN A 119 5.48 20.55 -20.88
N ALA A 120 4.77 21.41 -20.16
CA ALA A 120 4.92 22.87 -20.22
C ALA A 120 5.89 23.45 -19.16
N VAL A 121 6.42 22.63 -18.25
CA VAL A 121 7.36 23.09 -17.23
C VAL A 121 8.74 23.30 -17.85
N GLU A 122 9.18 24.55 -17.89
CA GLU A 122 10.53 24.93 -18.30
C GLU A 122 11.54 24.64 -17.17
N THR A 123 12.76 24.30 -17.56
CA THR A 123 13.85 24.00 -16.62
C THR A 123 15.00 24.95 -16.81
N GLN A 124 15.59 25.39 -15.70
CA GLN A 124 16.78 26.25 -15.69
C GLN A 124 18.01 25.40 -15.37
N GLY A 125 18.70 24.94 -16.40
CA GLY A 125 19.93 24.17 -16.28
C GLY A 125 19.68 22.66 -16.01
N GLN A 126 20.82 21.96 -15.87
CA GLN A 126 20.82 20.49 -15.83
C GLN A 126 20.18 19.92 -14.55
N THR A 127 20.34 20.59 -13.40
CA THR A 127 19.79 20.14 -12.12
C THR A 127 18.27 20.08 -12.14
N GLU A 128 17.61 21.13 -12.59
CA GLU A 128 16.14 21.14 -12.73
C GLU A 128 15.68 20.16 -13.81
N GLY A 129 16.44 20.00 -14.90
CA GLY A 129 16.16 19.00 -15.93
C GLY A 129 16.16 17.58 -15.37
N THR A 130 17.15 17.25 -14.54
CA THR A 130 17.24 15.93 -13.87
C THR A 130 16.09 15.74 -12.89
N GLU A 131 15.79 16.75 -12.08
CA GLU A 131 14.67 16.71 -11.12
C GLU A 131 13.33 16.57 -11.83
N ARG A 132 13.12 17.27 -12.94
CA ARG A 132 11.92 17.12 -13.78
C ARG A 132 11.74 15.69 -14.27
N GLN A 133 12.80 15.03 -14.74
CA GLN A 133 12.74 13.63 -15.18
C GLN A 133 12.44 12.69 -14.02
N ALA A 134 13.06 12.91 -12.85
CA ALA A 134 12.78 12.15 -11.65
C ALA A 134 11.29 12.25 -11.24
N ILE A 135 10.73 13.45 -11.20
CA ILE A 135 9.31 13.68 -10.90
C ILE A 135 8.40 12.91 -11.86
N ILE A 136 8.71 12.93 -13.17
CA ILE A 136 7.94 12.19 -14.18
C ILE A 136 8.02 10.68 -13.93
N ALA A 137 9.20 10.15 -13.64
CA ALA A 137 9.38 8.73 -13.35
C ALA A 137 8.64 8.30 -12.07
N GLU A 138 8.72 9.10 -11.02
CA GLU A 138 8.02 8.87 -9.77
C GLU A 138 6.49 8.92 -9.95
N ALA A 139 5.96 9.91 -10.68
CA ALA A 139 4.52 10.02 -10.96
C ALA A 139 3.99 8.81 -11.74
N LYS A 140 4.72 8.35 -12.76
CA LYS A 140 4.39 7.11 -13.49
C LYS A 140 4.41 5.89 -12.57
N THR A 141 5.37 5.82 -11.68
CA THR A 141 5.52 4.70 -10.73
C THR A 141 4.40 4.69 -9.70
N LEU A 142 4.05 5.85 -9.14
CA LEU A 142 2.96 5.97 -8.16
C LEU A 142 1.60 5.67 -8.81
N LYS A 143 1.38 6.13 -10.05
CA LYS A 143 0.21 5.76 -10.85
C LYS A 143 0.14 4.25 -11.10
N ALA A 144 1.25 3.63 -11.47
CA ALA A 144 1.36 2.19 -11.71
C ALA A 144 1.08 1.39 -10.42
N LEU A 145 1.63 1.80 -9.29
CA LEU A 145 1.39 1.21 -7.98
C LEU A 145 -0.11 1.29 -7.60
N SER A 146 -0.75 2.44 -7.84
CA SER A 146 -2.18 2.62 -7.56
C SER A 146 -3.06 1.74 -8.44
N TYR A 147 -2.77 1.60 -9.73
CA TYR A 147 -3.45 0.65 -10.60
C TYR A 147 -3.23 -0.80 -10.16
N PHE A 148 -2.02 -1.15 -9.72
CA PHE A 148 -1.72 -2.50 -9.26
C PHE A 148 -2.50 -2.84 -8.00
N GLN A 149 -2.63 -1.91 -7.06
CA GLN A 149 -3.46 -2.12 -5.87
C GLN A 149 -4.94 -2.25 -6.21
N LEU A 150 -5.49 -1.36 -7.06
CA LEU A 150 -6.87 -1.50 -7.55
C LEU A 150 -7.09 -2.87 -8.17
N LEU A 151 -6.19 -3.32 -9.04
CA LEU A 151 -6.29 -4.61 -9.70
C LEU A 151 -6.30 -5.75 -8.68
N ARG A 152 -5.36 -5.77 -7.74
CA ARG A 152 -5.26 -6.83 -6.72
C ARG A 152 -6.47 -6.88 -5.79
N VAL A 153 -7.10 -5.74 -5.49
CA VAL A 153 -8.26 -5.67 -4.60
C VAL A 153 -9.55 -6.04 -5.35
N PHE A 154 -9.78 -5.46 -6.53
CA PHE A 154 -11.08 -5.47 -7.19
C PHE A 154 -11.23 -6.45 -8.36
N ALA A 155 -10.20 -7.19 -8.72
CA ALA A 155 -10.26 -8.19 -9.80
C ALA A 155 -9.84 -9.58 -9.32
N PRO A 156 -10.23 -10.65 -10.01
CA PRO A 156 -9.70 -11.99 -9.76
C PRO A 156 -8.19 -12.07 -9.94
N ALA A 157 -7.57 -13.16 -9.45
CA ALA A 157 -6.16 -13.42 -9.71
C ALA A 157 -5.89 -13.60 -11.22
N TYR A 158 -4.73 -13.12 -11.67
CA TYR A 158 -4.38 -13.09 -13.10
C TYR A 158 -4.45 -14.46 -13.78
N ASP A 159 -3.99 -15.49 -13.10
CA ASP A 159 -3.89 -16.87 -13.63
C ASP A 159 -5.24 -17.58 -13.77
N LEU A 160 -6.28 -17.11 -13.09
CA LEU A 160 -7.63 -17.67 -13.23
C LEU A 160 -8.25 -17.32 -14.59
N ASN A 161 -8.20 -16.05 -14.98
CA ASN A 161 -8.69 -15.58 -16.28
C ASN A 161 -8.17 -14.17 -16.57
N PRO A 162 -7.10 -14.02 -17.36
CA PRO A 162 -6.57 -12.71 -17.72
C PRO A 162 -7.54 -11.82 -18.53
N GLU A 163 -8.55 -12.41 -19.17
CA GLU A 163 -9.58 -11.68 -19.92
C GLU A 163 -10.77 -11.24 -19.05
N ALA A 164 -10.82 -11.65 -17.78
CA ALA A 164 -11.86 -11.21 -16.87
C ALA A 164 -11.82 -9.68 -16.67
N PRO A 165 -12.94 -9.05 -16.28
CA PRO A 165 -13.00 -7.63 -15.97
C PRO A 165 -12.01 -7.27 -14.84
N GLY A 166 -11.05 -6.43 -15.16
CA GLY A 166 -10.07 -5.85 -14.24
C GLY A 166 -10.62 -4.59 -13.55
N ILE A 167 -10.09 -3.43 -13.94
CA ILE A 167 -10.47 -2.11 -13.43
C ILE A 167 -10.62 -1.12 -14.57
N VAL A 168 -11.14 0.09 -14.29
CA VAL A 168 -11.25 1.15 -15.28
C VAL A 168 -9.88 1.79 -15.52
N LEU A 169 -9.44 1.84 -16.77
CA LEU A 169 -8.23 2.54 -17.16
C LEU A 169 -8.56 3.97 -17.61
N LYS A 170 -8.07 4.95 -16.84
CA LYS A 170 -8.20 6.38 -17.18
C LYS A 170 -7.34 6.73 -18.38
N THR A 171 -7.90 7.47 -19.35
CA THR A 171 -7.20 7.96 -20.54
C THR A 171 -7.10 9.46 -20.61
N GLN A 172 -7.92 10.19 -19.85
CA GLN A 172 -7.92 11.64 -19.77
C GLN A 172 -8.31 12.12 -18.37
N LEU A 173 -8.08 13.38 -18.08
CA LEU A 173 -8.57 14.02 -16.87
C LEU A 173 -10.10 14.14 -16.88
N GLY A 174 -10.69 14.21 -15.68
CA GLY A 174 -12.14 14.38 -15.51
C GLY A 174 -12.92 13.07 -15.55
N ILE A 175 -14.24 13.18 -15.72
CA ILE A 175 -15.16 12.05 -15.70
C ILE A 175 -15.13 11.34 -17.06
N GLU A 176 -15.04 10.04 -17.03
CA GLU A 176 -15.10 9.16 -18.20
C GLU A 176 -16.11 8.05 -17.93
N ASP A 177 -17.04 7.81 -18.85
CA ASP A 177 -17.91 6.64 -18.84
C ASP A 177 -17.22 5.49 -19.61
N LYS A 178 -16.53 4.61 -18.86
CA LYS A 178 -15.77 3.51 -19.42
C LYS A 178 -16.07 2.20 -18.71
N PRO A 179 -16.12 1.10 -19.45
CA PRO A 179 -16.15 -0.24 -18.85
C PRO A 179 -14.80 -0.56 -18.17
N ARG A 180 -14.79 -1.59 -17.36
CA ARG A 180 -13.58 -2.21 -16.84
C ARG A 180 -12.77 -2.78 -18.00
N ALA A 181 -11.48 -2.50 -18.04
CA ALA A 181 -10.53 -3.15 -18.94
C ALA A 181 -10.26 -4.58 -18.47
N SER A 182 -9.79 -5.44 -19.37
CA SER A 182 -9.36 -6.78 -18.98
C SER A 182 -8.19 -6.74 -18.00
N ILE A 183 -8.03 -7.77 -17.17
CA ILE A 183 -6.89 -7.89 -16.25
C ILE A 183 -5.59 -7.80 -17.05
N ARG A 184 -5.52 -8.44 -18.22
CA ARG A 184 -4.38 -8.41 -19.16
C ARG A 184 -4.02 -7.00 -19.57
N ASP A 185 -5.02 -6.20 -19.98
CA ASP A 185 -4.79 -4.82 -20.42
C ASP A 185 -4.33 -3.92 -19.28
N VAL A 186 -4.86 -4.15 -18.08
CA VAL A 186 -4.42 -3.43 -16.87
C VAL A 186 -2.96 -3.76 -16.55
N VAL A 187 -2.57 -5.03 -16.57
CA VAL A 187 -1.17 -5.46 -16.38
C VAL A 187 -0.25 -4.86 -17.45
N ALA A 188 -0.69 -4.84 -18.72
CA ALA A 188 0.06 -4.22 -19.80
C ALA A 188 0.27 -2.72 -19.59
N MET A 189 -0.78 -2.00 -19.12
CA MET A 189 -0.69 -0.57 -18.77
C MET A 189 0.30 -0.32 -17.63
N ILE A 190 0.20 -1.08 -16.54
CA ILE A 190 1.11 -0.97 -15.40
C ILE A 190 2.55 -1.23 -15.84
N ARG A 191 2.78 -2.32 -16.61
CA ARG A 191 4.10 -2.66 -17.15
C ARG A 191 4.66 -1.53 -18.00
N ARG A 192 3.87 -0.92 -18.88
CA ARG A 192 4.29 0.21 -19.70
C ARG A 192 4.75 1.38 -18.87
N LEU A 193 3.95 1.81 -17.89
CA LEU A 193 4.31 2.93 -17.02
C LEU A 193 5.63 2.69 -16.28
N LEU A 194 5.82 1.48 -15.75
CA LEU A 194 7.05 1.10 -15.04
C LEU A 194 8.25 0.97 -15.97
N THR A 195 8.06 0.41 -17.19
CA THR A 195 9.13 0.28 -18.20
C THR A 195 9.60 1.65 -18.68
N GLU A 196 8.71 2.62 -18.80
CA GLU A 196 9.08 4.01 -19.09
C GLU A 196 9.80 4.66 -17.90
N ALA A 197 9.33 4.46 -16.68
CA ALA A 197 9.91 5.05 -15.48
C ALA A 197 11.34 4.51 -15.18
N VAL A 198 11.58 3.22 -15.38
CA VAL A 198 12.87 2.59 -15.08
C VAL A 198 14.02 3.10 -15.94
N GLN A 199 13.72 3.74 -17.09
CA GLN A 199 14.74 4.34 -17.96
C GLN A 199 15.38 5.60 -17.35
N THR A 200 14.76 6.20 -16.35
CA THR A 200 15.26 7.40 -15.68
C THR A 200 16.02 6.99 -14.42
N PRO A 201 17.35 7.15 -14.38
CA PRO A 201 18.10 6.98 -13.14
C PRO A 201 17.70 8.06 -12.14
N HIS A 202 17.19 7.64 -10.99
CA HIS A 202 16.89 8.53 -9.88
C HIS A 202 16.93 7.75 -8.57
N ASP A 203 17.79 8.19 -7.69
CA ASP A 203 17.99 7.62 -6.35
C ASP A 203 17.85 8.74 -5.32
N PRO A 204 16.64 9.00 -4.80
CA PRO A 204 16.45 10.02 -3.80
C PRO A 204 17.20 9.69 -2.51
N THR A 205 17.64 10.72 -1.81
CA THR A 205 18.38 10.57 -0.54
C THR A 205 17.50 10.09 0.61
N ARG A 206 16.18 10.02 0.41
CA ARG A 206 15.20 9.60 1.42
C ARG A 206 14.27 8.53 0.86
N ASN A 207 13.98 7.51 1.66
CA ASN A 207 13.10 6.41 1.27
C ASN A 207 11.61 6.79 1.13
N GLY A 208 11.23 8.04 1.33
CA GLY A 208 9.86 8.55 1.13
C GLY A 208 9.53 8.91 -0.32
N TRP A 209 10.47 8.74 -1.26
CA TRP A 209 10.28 8.93 -2.69
C TRP A 209 10.58 7.63 -3.43
N LEU A 210 9.81 7.35 -4.47
CA LEU A 210 10.03 6.15 -5.29
C LEU A 210 11.31 6.31 -6.11
N SER A 211 12.25 5.39 -5.90
CA SER A 211 13.53 5.33 -6.60
C SER A 211 13.45 4.43 -7.83
N GLN A 212 14.47 4.45 -8.69
CA GLN A 212 14.61 3.46 -9.77
C GLN A 212 14.63 2.02 -9.22
N THR A 213 15.19 1.79 -8.04
CA THR A 213 15.15 0.49 -7.34
C THR A 213 13.72 0.09 -6.99
N ALA A 214 12.88 1.04 -6.55
CA ALA A 214 11.47 0.79 -6.29
C ALA A 214 10.70 0.44 -7.58
N VAL A 215 11.03 1.07 -8.72
CA VAL A 215 10.48 0.70 -10.04
C VAL A 215 10.85 -0.73 -10.40
N GLN A 216 12.12 -1.13 -10.24
CA GLN A 216 12.58 -2.50 -10.50
C GLN A 216 11.88 -3.51 -9.59
N TYR A 217 11.68 -3.16 -8.32
CA TYR A 217 10.92 -4.00 -7.39
C TYR A 217 9.48 -4.21 -7.86
N LEU A 218 8.79 -3.15 -8.26
CA LEU A 218 7.41 -3.24 -8.77
C LEU A 218 7.32 -4.02 -10.08
N LEU A 219 8.31 -3.88 -10.98
CA LEU A 219 8.38 -4.69 -12.20
C LEU A 219 8.54 -6.18 -11.87
N ALA A 220 9.33 -6.52 -10.86
CA ALA A 220 9.50 -7.90 -10.41
C ALA A 220 8.20 -8.46 -9.79
N ASP A 221 7.53 -7.69 -8.92
CA ASP A 221 6.27 -8.09 -8.27
C ASP A 221 5.13 -8.24 -9.29
N LEU A 222 5.00 -7.30 -10.23
CA LEU A 222 4.02 -7.38 -11.32
C LEU A 222 4.28 -8.58 -12.24
N ALA A 223 5.55 -8.85 -12.54
CA ALA A 223 5.93 -10.00 -13.39
C ALA A 223 5.57 -11.32 -12.68
N LEU A 224 5.88 -11.46 -11.39
CA LEU A 224 5.49 -12.62 -10.60
C LEU A 224 3.96 -12.79 -10.55
N TYR A 225 3.21 -11.69 -10.33
CA TYR A 225 1.75 -11.69 -10.35
C TYR A 225 1.17 -12.17 -11.69
N ALA A 226 1.78 -11.77 -12.79
CA ALA A 226 1.36 -12.15 -14.15
C ALA A 226 1.93 -13.48 -14.65
N GLY A 227 2.70 -14.21 -13.82
CA GLY A 227 3.33 -15.48 -14.19
C GLY A 227 4.55 -15.38 -15.11
N ASP A 228 5.06 -14.16 -15.33
CA ASP A 228 6.28 -13.90 -16.11
C ASP A 228 7.52 -14.08 -15.21
N ASN A 229 7.82 -15.35 -14.90
CA ASN A 229 8.86 -15.69 -13.95
C ASN A 229 10.26 -15.26 -14.39
N GLU A 230 10.54 -15.19 -15.69
CA GLU A 230 11.83 -14.70 -16.23
C GLU A 230 12.02 -13.21 -15.92
N ALA A 231 11.00 -12.40 -16.19
CA ALA A 231 11.06 -10.98 -15.89
C ALA A 231 11.12 -10.75 -14.37
N ALA A 232 10.39 -11.53 -13.56
CA ALA A 232 10.43 -11.46 -12.11
C ALA A 232 11.85 -11.71 -11.55
N ILE A 233 12.54 -12.74 -12.07
CA ILE A 233 13.93 -13.04 -11.72
C ILE A 233 14.86 -11.91 -12.17
N THR A 234 14.71 -11.42 -13.39
CA THR A 234 15.60 -10.40 -13.96
C THR A 234 15.55 -9.11 -13.17
N TYR A 235 14.35 -8.55 -12.96
CA TYR A 235 14.19 -7.31 -12.21
C TYR A 235 14.48 -7.51 -10.71
N GLY A 236 14.05 -8.63 -10.14
CA GLY A 236 14.32 -8.95 -8.74
C GLY A 236 15.81 -9.08 -8.45
N LYS A 237 16.59 -9.70 -9.32
CA LYS A 237 18.07 -9.77 -9.21
C LYS A 237 18.71 -8.39 -9.32
N SER A 238 18.19 -7.49 -10.14
CA SER A 238 18.67 -6.09 -10.19
C SER A 238 18.48 -5.38 -8.85
N VAL A 239 17.36 -5.64 -8.16
CA VAL A 239 17.13 -5.14 -6.80
C VAL A 239 18.11 -5.78 -5.82
N LEU A 240 18.25 -7.11 -5.84
CA LEU A 240 19.14 -7.85 -4.94
C LEU A 240 20.61 -7.45 -5.09
N GLY A 241 21.03 -7.05 -6.29
CA GLY A 241 22.38 -6.53 -6.53
C GLY A 241 22.72 -5.26 -5.74
N LYS A 242 21.73 -4.59 -5.15
CA LYS A 242 21.87 -3.43 -4.26
C LYS A 242 21.64 -3.79 -2.79
N SER A 243 21.32 -5.05 -2.47
CA SER A 243 21.12 -5.52 -1.10
C SER A 243 22.46 -5.69 -0.38
N ASN A 244 22.40 -5.65 0.94
CA ASN A 244 23.54 -5.87 1.83
C ASN A 244 23.10 -6.74 3.01
N ASP A 245 23.88 -7.76 3.37
CA ASP A 245 23.57 -8.69 4.46
C ASP A 245 23.45 -7.98 5.81
N ALA A 246 24.13 -6.84 5.99
CA ALA A 246 23.97 -6.01 7.18
C ALA A 246 22.52 -5.54 7.41
N TYR A 247 21.67 -5.51 6.37
CA TYR A 247 20.26 -5.15 6.50
C TYR A 247 19.44 -6.23 7.22
N PHE A 248 19.94 -7.45 7.28
CA PHE A 248 19.28 -8.61 7.87
C PHE A 248 19.87 -9.02 9.23
N THR A 249 20.80 -8.26 9.76
CA THR A 249 21.27 -8.42 11.15
C THR A 249 20.22 -7.91 12.14
N PRO A 250 20.29 -8.27 13.44
CA PRO A 250 19.38 -7.75 14.47
C PRO A 250 19.30 -6.22 14.45
N ASP A 251 20.44 -5.52 14.33
CA ASP A 251 20.50 -4.04 14.29
C ASP A 251 19.91 -3.50 12.99
N GLY A 252 20.17 -4.14 11.87
CA GLY A 252 19.62 -3.78 10.57
C GLY A 252 18.10 -3.88 10.56
N ILE A 253 17.55 -5.01 11.00
CA ILE A 253 16.11 -5.21 11.10
C ILE A 253 15.46 -4.24 12.09
N ASN A 254 16.10 -4.00 13.24
CA ASN A 254 15.60 -3.05 14.22
C ASN A 254 15.55 -1.62 13.65
N SER A 255 16.59 -1.20 12.92
CA SER A 255 16.66 0.10 12.25
C SER A 255 15.54 0.29 11.23
N LEU A 256 15.10 -0.77 10.56
CA LEU A 256 13.98 -0.76 9.63
C LEU A 256 12.67 -0.26 10.27
N TRP A 257 12.48 -0.52 11.56
CA TRP A 257 11.28 -0.16 12.31
C TRP A 257 11.42 1.09 13.16
N GLN A 258 12.62 1.56 13.40
CA GLN A 258 12.92 2.70 14.26
C GLN A 258 13.24 3.99 13.49
N SER A 259 13.82 3.88 12.30
CA SER A 259 14.29 5.01 11.53
C SER A 259 13.34 5.35 10.39
N SER A 260 12.99 6.63 10.25
CA SER A 260 12.24 7.14 9.09
C SER A 260 13.05 7.13 7.79
N SER A 261 14.38 7.05 7.88
CA SER A 261 15.28 6.95 6.73
C SER A 261 16.34 5.90 7.02
N TYR A 262 16.35 4.82 6.25
CA TYR A 262 17.26 3.70 6.43
C TYR A 262 17.59 3.03 5.09
N SER A 263 18.87 2.84 4.78
CA SER A 263 19.34 2.30 3.50
C SER A 263 18.92 0.85 3.21
N GLY A 264 18.58 0.07 4.25
CA GLY A 264 18.01 -1.29 4.12
C GLY A 264 16.54 -1.32 3.67
N ARG A 265 15.91 -0.15 3.53
CA ARG A 265 14.56 0.03 3.00
C ARG A 265 14.64 0.55 1.57
N ILE A 266 13.79 0.04 0.69
CA ILE A 266 13.67 0.54 -0.69
C ILE A 266 12.73 1.74 -0.73
N PHE A 267 11.52 1.59 -0.16
CA PHE A 267 10.52 2.66 -0.13
C PHE A 267 9.57 2.52 1.07
N ALA A 268 9.20 3.64 1.64
CA ALA A 268 8.12 3.75 2.62
C ALA A 268 7.32 5.02 2.41
N PHE A 269 6.01 4.94 2.57
CA PHE A 269 5.18 6.15 2.65
C PHE A 269 5.43 6.85 3.98
N ASN A 270 5.62 8.17 3.92
CA ASN A 270 5.62 9.02 5.11
C ASN A 270 4.19 9.42 5.41
N ILE A 271 3.67 8.95 6.52
CA ILE A 271 2.32 9.27 6.99
C ILE A 271 2.38 9.94 8.34
N HIS A 272 1.42 10.81 8.60
CA HIS A 272 1.37 11.62 9.83
C HIS A 272 0.47 11.01 10.91
N THR A 273 0.06 9.76 10.83
CA THR A 273 -0.94 9.18 11.71
C THR A 273 -0.42 7.99 12.47
N SER A 274 -0.98 7.78 13.63
CA SER A 274 -0.87 6.55 14.40
C SER A 274 -1.64 5.40 13.73
N TYR A 275 -1.33 5.11 12.46
CA TYR A 275 -2.02 4.13 11.64
C TYR A 275 -2.16 2.76 12.34
N TYR A 276 -1.11 2.32 13.03
CA TYR A 276 -1.13 1.11 13.83
C TYR A 276 -1.58 1.33 15.29
N ALA A 277 -2.22 2.46 15.62
CA ALA A 277 -2.62 2.75 17.00
C ALA A 277 -3.52 1.67 17.59
N GLY A 278 -4.43 1.11 16.80
CA GLY A 278 -5.32 0.02 17.22
C GLY A 278 -4.57 -1.29 17.54
N ILE A 279 -3.42 -1.54 16.90
CA ILE A 279 -2.57 -2.71 17.19
C ILE A 279 -1.55 -2.39 18.28
N GLN A 280 -1.17 -1.12 18.39
CA GLN A 280 -0.17 -0.62 19.33
C GLN A 280 -0.80 0.01 20.57
N SER A 281 -2.06 -0.33 20.87
CA SER A 281 -2.74 0.19 22.05
C SER A 281 -1.90 0.01 23.30
N SER A 282 -2.14 0.84 24.30
CA SER A 282 -1.31 0.93 25.48
C SER A 282 -1.11 -0.45 26.14
N ALA A 283 0.08 -0.70 26.68
CA ALA A 283 0.41 -1.92 27.41
C ALA A 283 -0.53 -2.22 28.60
N ARG A 284 -1.39 -1.28 28.96
CA ARG A 284 -2.39 -1.43 30.04
C ARG A 284 -3.66 -2.11 29.58
N GLU A 285 -4.04 -1.94 28.32
CA GLU A 285 -5.33 -2.41 27.79
C GLU A 285 -5.17 -3.69 26.95
N GLY A 286 -3.93 -4.07 26.64
CA GLY A 286 -3.66 -5.13 25.67
C GLY A 286 -4.08 -4.73 24.26
N ASP A 287 -3.76 -5.56 23.31
CA ASP A 287 -4.19 -5.36 21.95
C ASP A 287 -5.50 -6.11 21.69
N TYR A 288 -6.32 -5.58 20.80
CA TYR A 288 -7.55 -6.25 20.38
C TYR A 288 -7.27 -7.51 19.56
N PHE A 289 -6.09 -7.55 18.94
CA PHE A 289 -5.59 -8.68 18.16
C PHE A 289 -4.15 -9.00 18.57
N CYS A 290 -3.81 -10.28 18.52
CA CYS A 290 -2.43 -10.75 18.64
C CYS A 290 -2.00 -11.44 17.33
N LEU A 291 -0.69 -11.65 17.17
CA LEU A 291 -0.20 -12.41 16.02
C LEU A 291 -0.80 -13.80 16.01
N ASN A 292 -1.10 -14.31 14.82
CA ASN A 292 -1.55 -15.68 14.66
C ASN A 292 -0.49 -16.63 15.23
N PRO A 293 -0.83 -17.51 16.17
CA PRO A 293 0.12 -18.45 16.78
C PRO A 293 0.84 -19.37 15.79
N GLN A 294 0.29 -19.52 14.58
CA GLN A 294 0.94 -20.30 13.51
C GLN A 294 2.12 -19.56 12.87
N LEU A 295 2.26 -18.23 13.11
CA LEU A 295 3.42 -17.45 12.72
C LEU A 295 4.49 -17.50 13.82
N ASP A 296 5.02 -18.70 14.08
CA ASP A 296 6.05 -18.90 15.10
C ASP A 296 7.43 -18.45 14.60
N TYR A 297 8.16 -17.76 15.48
CA TYR A 297 9.53 -17.30 15.23
C TYR A 297 10.45 -18.06 16.19
N VAL A 298 11.26 -18.96 15.65
CA VAL A 298 12.22 -19.74 16.45
C VAL A 298 13.19 -18.84 17.22
N ALA A 299 13.80 -19.36 18.27
CA ALA A 299 14.66 -18.55 19.15
C ALA A 299 15.88 -17.93 18.43
N SER A 300 16.39 -18.60 17.38
CA SER A 300 17.50 -18.12 16.57
C SER A 300 17.12 -17.09 15.52
N ASP A 301 15.81 -16.93 15.21
CA ASP A 301 15.33 -15.98 14.23
C ASP A 301 15.53 -14.54 14.74
N VAL A 302 16.41 -13.79 14.09
CA VAL A 302 16.75 -12.42 14.50
C VAL A 302 15.55 -11.45 14.39
N ARG A 303 14.56 -11.78 13.56
CA ARG A 303 13.32 -10.98 13.40
C ARG A 303 12.49 -10.98 14.67
N ARG A 304 12.60 -12.04 15.50
CA ARG A 304 11.82 -12.18 16.73
C ARG A 304 11.94 -10.99 17.65
N ALA A 305 13.13 -10.39 17.78
CA ALA A 305 13.35 -9.25 18.67
C ALA A 305 12.55 -7.99 18.27
N SER A 306 12.30 -7.79 16.95
CA SER A 306 11.63 -6.61 16.42
C SER A 306 10.19 -6.87 15.96
N PHE A 307 9.87 -8.10 15.54
CA PHE A 307 8.58 -8.42 14.93
C PHE A 307 7.52 -8.82 15.95
N VAL A 308 7.92 -9.31 17.12
CA VAL A 308 7.00 -9.80 18.14
C VAL A 308 7.25 -9.14 19.50
N TYR A 309 6.20 -9.09 20.28
CA TYR A 309 6.23 -8.59 21.63
C TYR A 309 5.48 -9.58 22.55
N PRO A 310 6.19 -10.32 23.43
CA PRO A 310 5.55 -11.21 24.39
C PRO A 310 4.71 -10.44 25.40
N PHE A 311 3.50 -10.88 25.64
CA PHE A 311 2.57 -10.26 26.58
C PHE A 311 1.74 -11.31 27.30
N VAL A 312 1.34 -11.03 28.54
CA VAL A 312 0.42 -11.90 29.29
C VAL A 312 -0.90 -11.18 29.43
N MET A 313 -1.98 -11.78 28.94
CA MET A 313 -3.34 -11.28 29.03
C MET A 313 -4.23 -12.36 29.63
N ASP A 314 -4.99 -12.04 30.66
CA ASP A 314 -5.88 -12.97 31.36
C ASP A 314 -5.18 -14.28 31.78
N GLY A 315 -3.93 -14.17 32.28
CA GLY A 315 -3.10 -15.32 32.68
C GLY A 315 -2.56 -16.16 31.51
N THR A 316 -2.85 -15.79 30.26
CA THR A 316 -2.39 -16.51 29.06
C THR A 316 -1.30 -15.74 28.34
N GLY A 317 -0.19 -16.40 28.01
CA GLY A 317 0.87 -15.83 27.18
C GLY A 317 0.34 -15.58 25.74
N ARG A 318 0.66 -14.41 25.20
CA ARG A 318 0.30 -13.95 23.86
C ARG A 318 1.54 -13.44 23.15
N THR A 319 1.51 -13.48 21.83
CA THR A 319 2.52 -12.84 21.00
C THR A 319 1.86 -11.66 20.28
N LEU A 320 2.19 -10.45 20.71
CA LEU A 320 1.68 -9.23 20.10
C LEU A 320 2.56 -8.79 18.94
N PHE A 321 1.98 -7.96 18.06
CA PHE A 321 2.70 -7.34 16.96
C PHE A 321 3.78 -6.41 17.48
N GLY A 322 5.04 -6.69 17.13
CA GLY A 322 6.22 -5.99 17.65
C GLY A 322 6.84 -4.98 16.72
N LYS A 323 6.50 -5.01 15.43
CA LYS A 323 7.02 -4.06 14.45
C LYS A 323 6.68 -2.62 14.82
N TYR A 324 7.43 -1.68 14.29
CA TYR A 324 7.30 -0.25 14.59
C TYR A 324 7.56 0.05 16.08
N ASN A 325 6.78 0.90 16.72
CA ASN A 325 7.06 1.34 18.10
C ASN A 325 7.00 0.24 19.15
N ARG A 326 6.30 -0.87 18.86
CA ARG A 326 6.15 -1.98 19.81
C ARG A 326 7.51 -2.62 20.15
N ALA A 327 8.35 -2.83 19.13
CA ALA A 327 9.68 -3.40 19.30
C ALA A 327 10.54 -2.60 20.30
N ASN A 328 10.36 -1.29 20.31
CA ASN A 328 11.11 -0.36 21.18
C ASN A 328 10.39 -0.01 22.46
N LYS A 329 9.14 -0.44 22.64
CA LYS A 329 8.30 -0.04 23.79
C LYS A 329 8.21 1.49 23.93
N THR A 330 8.29 2.25 22.84
CA THR A 330 8.17 3.70 22.83
C THR A 330 6.74 4.08 22.50
N ASN A 331 6.30 5.25 23.01
CA ASN A 331 4.99 5.82 22.70
C ASN A 331 5.04 6.82 21.54
N GLN A 332 6.10 6.81 20.76
CA GLN A 332 6.23 7.72 19.63
C GLN A 332 5.37 7.26 18.46
N ALA A 333 4.66 8.19 17.86
CA ALA A 333 3.91 7.93 16.65
C ALA A 333 4.87 7.57 15.50
N ILE A 334 4.51 6.54 14.73
CA ILE A 334 5.26 6.16 13.55
C ILE A 334 4.83 7.06 12.40
N GLY A 335 5.81 7.65 11.75
CA GLY A 335 5.61 8.56 10.63
C GLY A 335 5.83 7.92 9.26
N TYR A 336 5.84 6.58 9.15
CA TYR A 336 6.09 5.89 7.88
C TYR A 336 5.48 4.49 7.84
N ILE A 337 5.17 4.00 6.64
CA ILE A 337 4.77 2.61 6.38
C ILE A 337 5.75 1.99 5.40
N ASN A 338 6.45 0.94 5.83
CA ASN A 338 7.33 0.16 4.95
C ASN A 338 6.50 -0.50 3.85
N THR A 339 6.79 -0.19 2.60
CA THR A 339 6.04 -0.71 1.45
C THR A 339 6.90 -1.64 0.61
N MET A 340 8.20 -1.31 0.45
CA MET A 340 9.14 -2.11 -0.32
C MET A 340 10.44 -2.29 0.46
N ARG A 341 10.84 -3.53 0.65
CA ARG A 341 12.04 -3.92 1.40
C ARG A 341 12.85 -4.94 0.63
N TYR A 342 14.17 -4.97 0.82
CA TYR A 342 15.03 -5.94 0.13
C TYR A 342 14.64 -7.40 0.40
N ALA A 343 14.14 -7.72 1.60
CA ALA A 343 13.59 -9.04 1.91
C ALA A 343 12.54 -9.47 0.87
N GLY A 344 11.66 -8.56 0.43
CA GLY A 344 10.65 -8.87 -0.57
C GLY A 344 11.21 -9.36 -1.89
N ALA A 345 12.36 -8.82 -2.32
CA ALA A 345 12.99 -9.26 -3.56
C ALA A 345 13.52 -10.70 -3.48
N TYR A 346 14.01 -11.13 -2.30
CA TYR A 346 14.40 -12.54 -2.08
C TYR A 346 13.21 -13.47 -2.35
N TYR A 347 12.05 -13.17 -1.75
CA TYR A 347 10.85 -14.01 -1.91
C TYR A 347 10.31 -14.00 -3.35
N ILE A 348 10.30 -12.84 -4.01
CA ILE A 348 9.86 -12.73 -5.41
C ILE A 348 10.73 -13.59 -6.32
N VAL A 349 12.05 -13.48 -6.21
CA VAL A 349 13.00 -14.21 -7.05
C VAL A 349 12.98 -15.71 -6.76
N ALA A 350 12.95 -16.08 -5.48
CA ALA A 350 12.93 -17.49 -5.07
C ALA A 350 11.63 -18.19 -5.50
N GLU A 351 10.48 -17.54 -5.32
CA GLU A 351 9.20 -18.07 -5.80
C GLU A 351 9.22 -18.23 -7.32
N ALA A 352 9.72 -17.24 -8.07
CA ALA A 352 9.82 -17.30 -9.52
C ALA A 352 10.74 -18.45 -9.99
N TYR A 353 11.86 -18.70 -9.31
CA TYR A 353 12.70 -19.86 -9.58
C TYR A 353 11.95 -21.18 -9.36
N CYS A 354 11.24 -21.32 -8.22
CA CYS A 354 10.42 -22.50 -7.95
C CYS A 354 9.37 -22.73 -9.06
N ARG A 355 8.69 -21.66 -9.49
CA ARG A 355 7.66 -21.74 -10.55
C ARG A 355 8.23 -22.11 -11.92
N LYS A 356 9.50 -21.83 -12.15
CA LYS A 356 10.26 -22.32 -13.34
C LYS A 356 10.79 -23.73 -13.19
N GLY A 357 10.74 -24.33 -12.00
CA GLY A 357 11.34 -25.62 -11.69
C GLY A 357 12.84 -25.55 -11.38
N ASP A 358 13.43 -24.37 -11.26
CA ASP A 358 14.83 -24.17 -10.85
C ASP A 358 14.95 -24.19 -9.32
N THR A 359 14.73 -25.37 -8.74
CA THR A 359 14.70 -25.58 -7.31
C THR A 359 16.04 -25.26 -6.63
N GLU A 360 17.15 -25.55 -7.31
CA GLU A 360 18.48 -25.33 -6.73
C GLU A 360 18.83 -23.84 -6.63
N ALA A 361 18.49 -23.05 -7.66
CA ALA A 361 18.66 -21.59 -7.61
C ALA A 361 17.77 -20.97 -6.50
N ALA A 362 16.52 -21.42 -6.40
CA ALA A 362 15.61 -20.97 -5.32
C ALA A 362 16.16 -21.31 -3.94
N ARG A 363 16.63 -22.55 -3.74
CA ARG A 363 17.18 -23.05 -2.48
C ARG A 363 18.44 -22.26 -2.08
N THR A 364 19.35 -22.07 -3.01
CA THR A 364 20.61 -21.34 -2.77
C THR A 364 20.32 -19.89 -2.36
N LEU A 365 19.41 -19.22 -3.08
CA LEU A 365 19.04 -17.84 -2.77
C LEU A 365 18.38 -17.71 -1.39
N MET A 366 17.42 -18.59 -1.07
CA MET A 366 16.71 -18.51 0.20
C MET A 366 17.58 -18.98 1.38
N ASN A 367 18.44 -19.98 1.20
CA ASN A 367 19.34 -20.39 2.24
C ASN A 367 20.32 -19.27 2.63
N HIS A 368 20.80 -18.48 1.64
CA HIS A 368 21.58 -17.28 1.95
C HIS A 368 20.80 -16.31 2.83
N TYR A 369 19.55 -15.99 2.45
CA TYR A 369 18.69 -15.09 3.25
C TYR A 369 18.37 -15.68 4.63
N TRP A 370 17.96 -16.94 4.70
CA TRP A 370 17.64 -17.63 5.95
C TRP A 370 18.84 -17.73 6.90
N HIS A 371 20.03 -17.94 6.34
CA HIS A 371 21.27 -17.88 7.11
C HIS A 371 21.45 -16.52 7.79
N CYS A 372 21.27 -15.42 7.03
CA CYS A 372 21.39 -14.06 7.57
C CYS A 372 20.42 -13.78 8.71
N ILE A 373 19.20 -14.31 8.64
CA ILE A 373 18.17 -14.09 9.67
C ILE A 373 18.11 -15.20 10.75
N GLY A 374 19.02 -16.18 10.73
CA GLY A 374 19.09 -17.24 11.73
C GLY A 374 17.97 -18.29 11.65
N VAL A 375 17.38 -18.48 10.47
CA VAL A 375 16.37 -19.49 10.16
C VAL A 375 17.06 -20.72 9.56
N ALA A 376 16.52 -21.92 9.82
CA ALA A 376 17.08 -23.15 9.30
C ALA A 376 17.06 -23.19 7.77
N GLU A 377 18.19 -23.58 7.19
CA GLU A 377 18.34 -23.76 5.76
C GLU A 377 17.59 -24.99 5.24
N ALA A 378 17.07 -24.91 4.01
CA ALA A 378 16.47 -26.07 3.34
C ALA A 378 17.58 -27.05 2.90
N PRO A 379 17.46 -28.35 3.28
CA PRO A 379 18.46 -29.37 2.91
C PRO A 379 18.61 -29.55 1.39
N VAL A 380 19.78 -30.03 0.98
CA VAL A 380 19.97 -30.53 -0.39
C VAL A 380 18.98 -31.66 -0.68
N GLY A 381 18.35 -31.63 -1.84
CA GLY A 381 17.33 -32.61 -2.22
C GLY A 381 15.90 -32.26 -1.75
N THR A 382 15.69 -31.11 -1.10
CA THR A 382 14.33 -30.59 -0.84
C THR A 382 13.58 -30.49 -2.18
N SER A 383 12.38 -31.10 -2.26
CA SER A 383 11.59 -31.03 -3.48
C SER A 383 11.08 -29.61 -3.74
N ASN A 384 10.84 -29.27 -5.02
CA ASN A 384 10.35 -27.95 -5.41
C ASN A 384 9.07 -27.54 -4.69
N GLN A 385 8.13 -28.47 -4.55
CA GLN A 385 6.86 -28.21 -3.85
C GLN A 385 7.08 -27.88 -2.38
N VAL A 386 7.93 -28.64 -1.69
CA VAL A 386 8.26 -28.40 -0.26
C VAL A 386 8.99 -27.08 -0.10
N LEU A 387 9.97 -26.79 -0.98
CA LEU A 387 10.71 -25.54 -0.93
C LEU A 387 9.79 -24.34 -1.15
N LEU A 388 8.90 -24.39 -2.15
CA LEU A 388 7.92 -23.32 -2.39
C LEU A 388 7.04 -23.08 -1.19
N GLN A 389 6.57 -24.16 -0.52
CA GLN A 389 5.76 -24.04 0.69
C GLN A 389 6.54 -23.39 1.83
N LEU A 390 7.82 -23.74 2.04
CA LEU A 390 8.69 -23.12 3.03
C LEU A 390 8.86 -21.61 2.75
N ILE A 391 9.12 -21.25 1.48
CA ILE A 391 9.28 -19.86 1.04
C ILE A 391 8.00 -19.05 1.34
N LEU A 392 6.83 -19.54 0.95
CA LEU A 392 5.56 -18.83 1.16
C LEU A 392 5.20 -18.71 2.65
N THR A 393 5.46 -19.75 3.43
CA THR A 393 5.23 -19.72 4.87
C THR A 393 6.16 -18.72 5.57
N ASP A 394 7.44 -18.69 5.18
CA ASP A 394 8.38 -17.73 5.77
C ASP A 394 8.11 -16.30 5.28
N LYS A 395 7.65 -16.12 4.03
CA LYS A 395 7.17 -14.82 3.52
C LYS A 395 6.02 -14.28 4.37
N GLN A 396 5.07 -15.13 4.78
CA GLN A 396 3.99 -14.71 5.67
C GLN A 396 4.54 -14.21 7.02
N ARG A 397 5.54 -14.91 7.62
CA ARG A 397 6.21 -14.42 8.83
C ARG A 397 6.89 -13.09 8.60
N GLU A 398 7.63 -12.97 7.50
CA GLU A 398 8.37 -11.74 7.16
C GLU A 398 7.44 -10.53 7.05
N PHE A 399 6.28 -10.69 6.41
CA PHE A 399 5.36 -9.59 6.11
C PHE A 399 4.11 -9.55 6.98
N ALA A 400 4.07 -10.33 8.07
CA ALA A 400 2.95 -10.26 9.01
C ALA A 400 2.70 -8.83 9.48
N GLY A 401 1.46 -8.38 9.40
CA GLY A 401 1.04 -7.04 9.77
C GLY A 401 1.33 -5.95 8.72
N GLU A 402 1.82 -6.31 7.54
CA GLU A 402 2.11 -5.37 6.44
C GLU A 402 1.11 -5.48 5.27
N GLY A 403 0.02 -6.24 5.44
CA GLY A 403 -1.05 -6.39 4.46
C GLY A 403 -0.70 -7.24 3.22
N VAL A 404 0.44 -7.92 3.21
CA VAL A 404 0.94 -8.66 2.04
C VAL A 404 0.26 -10.02 1.88
N ASN A 405 0.01 -10.72 2.98
CA ASN A 405 -0.44 -12.11 2.97
C ASN A 405 -1.82 -12.29 2.31
N PHE A 406 -2.74 -11.34 2.46
CA PHE A 406 -4.04 -11.38 1.77
C PHE A 406 -3.86 -11.54 0.25
N PHE A 407 -2.97 -10.76 -0.36
CA PHE A 407 -2.72 -10.80 -1.79
C PHE A 407 -1.97 -12.07 -2.21
N ASP A 408 -1.06 -12.57 -1.37
CA ASP A 408 -0.36 -13.83 -1.63
C ASP A 408 -1.32 -15.03 -1.58
N LEU A 409 -2.18 -15.11 -0.58
CA LEU A 409 -3.20 -16.16 -0.49
C LEU A 409 -4.13 -16.16 -1.70
N LYS A 410 -4.58 -14.96 -2.14
CA LYS A 410 -5.44 -14.79 -3.30
C LYS A 410 -4.77 -15.29 -4.59
N ARG A 411 -3.55 -14.85 -4.89
CA ARG A 411 -2.86 -15.18 -6.14
C ARG A 411 -2.26 -16.58 -6.20
N THR A 412 -2.03 -17.20 -5.03
CA THR A 412 -1.49 -18.57 -4.95
C THR A 412 -2.57 -19.61 -4.75
N HIS A 413 -3.83 -19.19 -4.62
CA HIS A 413 -4.99 -20.05 -4.33
C HIS A 413 -4.83 -20.90 -3.08
N LEU A 414 -4.03 -20.43 -2.14
CA LEU A 414 -3.90 -21.07 -0.85
C LEU A 414 -5.09 -20.71 0.02
N ALA A 415 -5.69 -21.70 0.66
CA ALA A 415 -6.72 -21.44 1.64
C ALA A 415 -6.14 -20.59 2.79
N ALA A 416 -6.91 -19.62 3.26
CA ALA A 416 -6.53 -18.91 4.47
C ALA A 416 -6.40 -19.88 5.62
N LEU A 417 -5.44 -19.60 6.54
CA LEU A 417 -5.27 -20.41 7.73
C LEU A 417 -6.56 -20.47 8.55
N PRO A 418 -6.84 -21.56 9.30
CA PRO A 418 -8.01 -21.65 10.16
C PRO A 418 -8.13 -20.43 11.07
N ARG A 419 -9.32 -19.81 11.11
CA ARG A 419 -9.60 -18.58 11.83
C ARG A 419 -10.38 -18.84 13.09
N GLN A 420 -10.03 -18.21 14.18
CA GLN A 420 -10.85 -18.18 15.38
C GLN A 420 -11.92 -17.10 15.20
N THR A 421 -13.17 -17.47 14.95
CA THR A 421 -14.25 -16.52 14.71
C THR A 421 -14.65 -15.70 15.94
N GLN A 422 -14.30 -16.20 17.13
CA GLN A 422 -14.56 -15.52 18.40
C GLN A 422 -13.54 -15.98 19.45
N TRP A 423 -13.12 -15.03 20.30
CA TRP A 423 -12.25 -15.32 21.42
C TRP A 423 -12.78 -16.45 22.33
N GLY A 424 -11.95 -17.44 22.62
CA GLY A 424 -12.21 -18.48 23.62
C GLY A 424 -13.28 -19.52 23.25
N THR A 425 -13.91 -19.44 22.08
CA THR A 425 -14.99 -20.38 21.70
C THR A 425 -14.50 -21.64 21.01
N GLY A 426 -13.23 -21.69 20.57
CA GLY A 426 -12.71 -22.79 19.75
C GLY A 426 -13.37 -22.90 18.36
N THR A 427 -14.30 -22.01 18.02
CA THR A 427 -14.92 -21.95 16.68
C THR A 427 -13.89 -21.45 15.68
N SER A 428 -13.69 -22.20 14.61
CA SER A 428 -12.83 -21.83 13.50
C SER A 428 -13.64 -21.73 12.21
N ASN A 429 -13.23 -20.81 11.35
CA ASN A 429 -13.72 -20.69 9.99
C ASN A 429 -12.53 -20.69 9.04
N THR A 430 -12.70 -21.24 7.85
CA THR A 430 -11.67 -21.22 6.80
C THR A 430 -12.29 -20.61 5.55
N ILE A 431 -11.71 -19.52 5.08
CA ILE A 431 -12.14 -18.90 3.83
C ILE A 431 -11.64 -19.78 2.67
N SER A 432 -12.56 -20.25 1.84
CA SER A 432 -12.21 -21.07 0.68
C SER A 432 -11.51 -20.24 -0.41
N THR A 433 -10.75 -20.90 -1.27
CA THR A 433 -10.07 -20.24 -2.41
C THR A 433 -11.05 -19.67 -3.44
N GLY A 434 -12.27 -20.21 -3.51
CA GLY A 434 -13.35 -19.75 -4.39
C GLY A 434 -14.31 -18.75 -3.76
N ASP A 435 -14.02 -18.25 -2.56
CA ASP A 435 -14.89 -17.27 -1.91
C ASP A 435 -14.90 -15.95 -2.71
N TYR A 436 -16.11 -15.44 -3.02
CA TYR A 436 -16.25 -14.24 -3.85
C TYR A 436 -15.63 -12.99 -3.20
N ARG A 437 -15.52 -12.94 -1.88
CA ARG A 437 -14.98 -11.81 -1.11
C ARG A 437 -13.49 -11.60 -1.29
N TRP A 438 -12.78 -12.51 -1.94
CA TRP A 438 -11.42 -12.24 -2.43
C TRP A 438 -11.37 -11.08 -3.42
N CYS A 439 -12.50 -10.78 -4.10
CA CYS A 439 -12.65 -9.61 -4.95
C CYS A 439 -13.63 -8.65 -4.27
N PHE A 440 -13.18 -7.48 -3.90
CA PHE A 440 -14.02 -6.48 -3.24
C PHE A 440 -15.13 -5.98 -4.17
N PRO A 441 -16.28 -5.53 -3.63
CA PRO A 441 -17.36 -4.99 -4.45
C PRO A 441 -16.92 -3.69 -5.13
N ILE A 442 -17.37 -3.50 -6.37
CA ILE A 442 -17.25 -2.19 -7.03
C ILE A 442 -18.19 -1.23 -6.29
N PRO A 443 -17.72 -0.03 -5.88
CA PRO A 443 -18.54 0.91 -5.13
C PRO A 443 -19.78 1.37 -5.90
N VAL A 444 -20.90 1.50 -5.22
CA VAL A 444 -22.19 1.95 -5.81
C VAL A 444 -22.07 3.32 -6.48
N SER A 445 -21.20 4.20 -6.00
CA SER A 445 -20.95 5.50 -6.62
C SER A 445 -20.50 5.39 -8.08
N GLU A 446 -19.83 4.31 -8.47
CA GLU A 446 -19.35 4.11 -9.84
C GLU A 446 -20.49 3.87 -10.83
N TYR A 447 -21.55 3.20 -10.42
CA TYR A 447 -22.71 2.94 -11.31
C TYR A 447 -23.43 4.21 -11.77
N ARG A 448 -23.20 5.34 -11.12
CA ARG A 448 -23.77 6.63 -11.51
C ARG A 448 -23.07 7.27 -12.70
N PHE A 449 -21.79 6.93 -12.89
CA PHE A 449 -20.91 7.64 -13.82
C PHE A 449 -20.24 6.74 -14.84
N ASN A 450 -20.18 5.42 -14.57
CA ASN A 450 -19.48 4.45 -15.41
C ASN A 450 -20.35 3.22 -15.65
N ARG A 451 -20.19 2.60 -16.83
CA ARG A 451 -20.79 1.31 -17.16
C ARG A 451 -19.90 0.17 -16.64
N VAL A 452 -19.88 0.01 -15.33
CA VAL A 452 -19.06 -1.01 -14.69
C VAL A 452 -19.92 -2.17 -14.20
N GLU A 453 -19.44 -3.38 -14.41
CA GLU A 453 -20.08 -4.58 -13.88
C GLU A 453 -19.60 -4.85 -12.46
N GLN A 454 -20.51 -5.29 -11.60
CA GLN A 454 -20.19 -5.72 -10.25
C GLN A 454 -19.42 -7.04 -10.27
N ASN A 455 -18.57 -7.25 -9.30
CA ASN A 455 -17.91 -8.53 -9.08
C ASN A 455 -18.95 -9.59 -8.68
N ALA A 456 -18.80 -10.80 -9.20
CA ALA A 456 -19.69 -11.93 -8.92
C ALA A 456 -19.81 -12.16 -7.40
N GLY A 457 -21.03 -12.52 -6.94
CA GLY A 457 -21.34 -12.75 -5.53
C GLY A 457 -21.75 -11.50 -4.76
N TRP A 458 -21.42 -10.30 -5.24
CA TRP A 458 -21.86 -9.06 -4.63
C TRP A 458 -23.19 -8.56 -5.21
N PRO A 459 -24.05 -7.89 -4.42
CA PRO A 459 -25.29 -7.34 -4.94
C PRO A 459 -25.07 -6.36 -6.09
N SER A 460 -25.81 -6.52 -7.18
CA SER A 460 -25.92 -5.52 -8.24
C SER A 460 -27.09 -4.62 -7.86
N ASN A 461 -26.84 -3.36 -7.50
CA ASN A 461 -27.89 -2.38 -7.19
C ASN A 461 -28.39 -1.69 -8.44
#